data_59316f7c631061120b260029e737e846
#
_entry.id   59316f7c631061120b260029e737e846
#
_cell.length_a   1.000
_cell.length_b   1.000
_cell.length_c   1.000
_cell.angle_alpha   90.00
_cell.angle_beta   90.00
_cell.angle_gamma   90.00
#
_symmetry.space_group_name_H-M   'P 1'
#
loop_
_entity.id
_entity.type
_entity.pdbx_description
1 polymer ?
#
loop_
_entity_poly.entity_id
_entity_poly.type
_entity_poly.pdbx_seq_one_letter_code
_entity_poly.pdbx_strand_id
1 'polypeptide(L)'
;FALEIFTLLWIPAKDSVVPSIVPKESLTTVNSLQMAATYGTVPIAASLFIFLGRFADKVETWPGAGSINADQIGLGFYADSLTFLFSAVMIYFISIPERTSKEVIEDRKKPKLDLKSTIDELREGWEFIFVNPVVRAVCAALGAGLIGGGMLIPLGPIFAKDVLGENPADGMSVLQTALGIGVAIGVAFIALSRQRISQVRLFVASVFGAGISLFIATSMSGLWPAASLIGLLGVFAGAIYVLGFTLLQISVSENLRGRIFSAVYTIVRLSLIIAMSVGPFVAATFNGLSEEFFEKRITIFGWEVFVPGVRVTLWLASLIII
;
A
#
# COMPACT_ATOMS: atom_id res chain seq x y z
N PHE A 1 1.23 17.26 -4.30
CA PHE A 1 1.64 17.90 -3.04
C PHE A 1 0.45 18.38 -2.22
N ALA A 2 -0.48 19.17 -2.81
CA ALA A 2 -1.68 19.65 -2.10
C ALA A 2 -2.58 18.50 -1.61
N LEU A 3 -2.83 17.50 -2.46
CA LEU A 3 -3.60 16.30 -2.09
C LEU A 3 -3.01 15.57 -0.89
N GLU A 4 -1.69 15.47 -0.81
CA GLU A 4 -1.02 14.80 0.32
C GLU A 4 -1.18 15.56 1.62
N ILE A 5 -1.12 16.90 1.57
CA ILE A 5 -1.40 17.75 2.75
C ILE A 5 -2.83 17.52 3.25
N PHE A 6 -3.81 17.51 2.35
CA PHE A 6 -5.21 17.23 2.71
C PHE A 6 -5.39 15.83 3.28
N THR A 7 -4.70 14.83 2.75
CA THR A 7 -4.72 13.46 3.27
C THR A 7 -4.16 13.38 4.69
N LEU A 8 -3.08 14.13 4.98
CA LEU A 8 -2.50 14.20 6.33
C LEU A 8 -3.44 14.80 7.37
N LEU A 9 -4.31 15.73 6.97
CA LEU A 9 -5.34 16.31 7.84
C LEU A 9 -6.58 15.41 7.95
N TRP A 10 -6.95 14.76 6.84
CA TRP A 10 -8.15 13.94 6.75
C TRP A 10 -8.09 12.67 7.60
N ILE A 11 -6.97 11.92 7.54
CA ILE A 11 -6.85 10.62 8.24
C ILE A 11 -7.04 10.76 9.75
N PRO A 12 -6.31 11.65 10.46
CA PRO A 12 -6.51 11.82 11.90
C PRO A 12 -7.89 12.34 12.25
N ALA A 13 -8.44 13.24 11.45
CA ALA A 13 -9.78 13.79 11.68
C ALA A 13 -10.84 12.68 11.58
N LYS A 14 -10.80 11.88 10.53
CA LYS A 14 -11.69 10.73 10.33
C LYS A 14 -11.60 9.73 11.48
N ASP A 15 -10.37 9.32 11.85
CA ASP A 15 -10.16 8.29 12.87
C ASP A 15 -10.54 8.78 14.27
N SER A 16 -10.48 10.09 14.54
CA SER A 16 -10.91 10.68 15.80
C SER A 16 -12.44 10.73 15.98
N VAL A 17 -13.19 10.79 14.88
CA VAL A 17 -14.66 10.86 14.90
C VAL A 17 -15.30 9.49 15.13
N VAL A 18 -14.68 8.41 14.65
CA VAL A 18 -15.22 7.05 14.73
C VAL A 18 -15.63 6.65 16.16
N PRO A 19 -14.79 6.82 17.21
CA PRO A 19 -15.17 6.43 18.57
C PRO A 19 -16.31 7.27 19.16
N SER A 20 -16.60 8.42 18.58
CA SER A 20 -17.69 9.30 19.05
C SER A 20 -19.04 8.97 18.43
N ILE A 21 -19.05 8.26 17.30
CA ILE A 21 -20.26 7.90 16.56
C ILE A 21 -20.70 6.46 16.86
N VAL A 22 -19.77 5.61 17.32
CA VAL A 22 -19.98 4.17 17.46
C VAL A 22 -19.81 3.72 18.91
N PRO A 23 -20.71 2.85 19.45
CA PRO A 23 -20.52 2.25 20.76
C PRO A 23 -19.19 1.50 20.86
N LYS A 24 -18.54 1.52 22.03
CA LYS A 24 -17.23 0.91 22.27
C LYS A 24 -17.18 -0.57 21.89
N GLU A 25 -18.27 -1.29 22.09
CA GLU A 25 -18.43 -2.72 21.79
C GLU A 25 -18.36 -3.00 20.27
N SER A 26 -18.72 -2.01 19.46
CA SER A 26 -18.76 -2.13 17.99
C SER A 26 -17.51 -1.60 17.29
N LEU A 27 -16.56 -1.00 18.04
CA LEU A 27 -15.34 -0.42 17.45
C LEU A 27 -14.52 -1.45 16.64
N THR A 28 -14.42 -2.68 17.13
CA THR A 28 -13.70 -3.75 16.41
C THR A 28 -14.36 -4.06 15.07
N THR A 29 -15.69 -4.12 15.03
CA THR A 29 -16.45 -4.37 13.81
C THR A 29 -16.29 -3.22 12.82
N VAL A 30 -16.34 -1.98 13.30
CA VAL A 30 -16.17 -0.78 12.45
C VAL A 30 -14.76 -0.71 11.89
N ASN A 31 -13.73 -0.97 12.70
CA ASN A 31 -12.34 -1.02 12.23
C ASN A 31 -12.14 -2.12 11.20
N SER A 32 -12.74 -3.29 11.38
CA SER A 32 -12.68 -4.40 10.41
C SER A 32 -13.39 -4.02 9.11
N LEU A 33 -14.54 -3.35 9.17
CA LEU A 33 -15.28 -2.86 8.01
C LEU A 33 -14.49 -1.77 7.26
N GLN A 34 -13.85 -0.87 8.00
CA GLN A 34 -12.99 0.17 7.43
C GLN A 34 -11.81 -0.45 6.69
N MET A 35 -11.17 -1.48 7.24
CA MET A 35 -10.12 -2.23 6.57
C MET A 35 -10.63 -2.96 5.32
N ALA A 36 -11.77 -3.64 5.42
CA ALA A 36 -12.39 -4.30 4.28
C ALA A 36 -12.75 -3.30 3.17
N ALA A 37 -13.25 -2.11 3.52
CA ALA A 37 -13.51 -1.05 2.56
C ALA A 37 -12.21 -0.56 1.92
N THR A 38 -11.17 -0.28 2.70
CA THR A 38 -9.89 0.24 2.19
C THR A 38 -9.23 -0.71 1.20
N TYR A 39 -9.16 -2.00 1.51
CA TYR A 39 -8.52 -2.98 0.63
C TYR A 39 -9.46 -3.54 -0.43
N GLY A 40 -10.76 -3.64 -0.15
CA GLY A 40 -11.77 -4.10 -1.10
C GLY A 40 -12.04 -3.13 -2.25
N THR A 41 -11.78 -1.84 -2.06
CA THR A 41 -11.92 -0.84 -3.13
C THR A 41 -10.79 -0.90 -4.16
N VAL A 42 -9.60 -1.40 -3.80
CA VAL A 42 -8.45 -1.47 -4.72
C VAL A 42 -8.76 -2.26 -6.00
N PRO A 43 -9.26 -3.51 -5.96
CA PRO A 43 -9.61 -4.24 -7.18
C PRO A 43 -10.77 -3.60 -7.95
N ILE A 44 -11.71 -2.97 -7.26
CA ILE A 44 -12.83 -2.26 -7.88
C ILE A 44 -12.31 -1.04 -8.65
N ALA A 45 -11.46 -0.22 -8.02
CA ALA A 45 -10.87 0.96 -8.64
C ALA A 45 -10.01 0.58 -9.86
N ALA A 46 -9.16 -0.46 -9.73
CA ALA A 46 -8.34 -0.93 -10.83
C ALA A 46 -9.18 -1.46 -12.00
N SER A 47 -10.25 -2.21 -11.71
CA SER A 47 -11.18 -2.70 -12.75
C SER A 47 -11.95 -1.56 -13.42
N LEU A 48 -12.36 -0.54 -12.64
CA LEU A 48 -12.98 0.67 -13.17
C LEU A 48 -12.02 1.41 -14.09
N PHE A 49 -10.74 1.50 -13.74
CA PHE A 49 -9.73 2.18 -14.55
C PHE A 49 -9.53 1.48 -15.91
N ILE A 50 -9.53 0.12 -15.95
CA ILE A 50 -9.52 -0.64 -17.21
C ILE A 50 -10.78 -0.33 -18.04
N PHE A 51 -11.95 -0.28 -17.40
CA PHE A 51 -13.21 0.05 -18.08
C PHE A 51 -13.16 1.46 -18.67
N LEU A 52 -12.63 2.44 -17.92
CA LEU A 52 -12.48 3.82 -18.41
C LEU A 52 -11.54 3.92 -19.62
N GLY A 53 -10.50 3.08 -19.70
CA GLY A 53 -9.65 3.00 -20.90
C GLY A 53 -10.45 2.63 -22.14
N ARG A 54 -11.26 1.58 -22.06
CA ARG A 54 -12.14 1.15 -23.18
C ARG A 54 -13.23 2.18 -23.49
N PHE A 55 -13.63 2.97 -22.51
CA PHE A 55 -14.61 4.04 -22.71
C PHE A 55 -13.97 5.27 -23.35
N ALA A 56 -12.71 5.58 -23.03
CA ALA A 56 -11.94 6.68 -23.61
C ALA A 56 -11.87 6.56 -25.14
N ASP A 57 -11.59 5.36 -25.66
CA ASP A 57 -11.54 5.07 -27.10
C ASP A 57 -12.84 5.48 -27.83
N LYS A 58 -13.98 5.40 -27.14
CA LYS A 58 -15.27 5.82 -27.68
C LYS A 58 -15.51 7.31 -27.55
N VAL A 59 -15.09 7.91 -26.44
CA VAL A 59 -15.30 9.33 -26.16
C VAL A 59 -14.45 10.22 -27.09
N GLU A 60 -13.26 9.78 -27.47
CA GLU A 60 -12.41 10.50 -28.42
C GLU A 60 -13.10 10.77 -29.77
N THR A 61 -14.05 9.93 -30.12
CA THR A 61 -14.82 10.10 -31.38
C THR A 61 -15.95 11.12 -31.25
N TRP A 62 -16.25 11.66 -30.09
CA TRP A 62 -17.36 12.60 -29.88
C TRP A 62 -16.99 14.04 -30.29
N PRO A 63 -17.93 14.79 -30.88
CA PRO A 63 -17.72 16.19 -31.19
C PRO A 63 -17.40 17.00 -29.91
N GLY A 64 -16.25 17.64 -29.86
CA GLY A 64 -15.81 18.43 -28.70
C GLY A 64 -14.92 17.68 -27.70
N ALA A 65 -14.68 16.39 -27.89
CA ALA A 65 -13.77 15.62 -27.01
C ALA A 65 -12.33 16.16 -26.99
N GLY A 66 -11.89 16.81 -28.07
CA GLY A 66 -10.56 17.44 -28.13
C GLY A 66 -10.37 18.66 -27.22
N SER A 67 -11.44 19.17 -26.59
CA SER A 67 -11.36 20.28 -25.62
C SER A 67 -11.19 19.79 -24.16
N ILE A 68 -11.36 18.50 -23.90
CA ILE A 68 -11.17 17.85 -22.60
C ILE A 68 -10.20 16.69 -22.79
N ASN A 69 -9.31 16.48 -21.81
CA ASN A 69 -8.46 15.28 -21.80
C ASN A 69 -9.34 14.06 -21.54
N ALA A 70 -9.86 13.46 -22.62
CA ALA A 70 -10.75 12.30 -22.57
C ALA A 70 -9.99 10.97 -22.71
N ASP A 71 -8.66 10.99 -22.53
CA ASP A 71 -7.85 9.79 -22.42
C ASP A 71 -8.15 9.01 -21.11
N GLN A 72 -7.68 7.78 -21.02
CA GLN A 72 -7.90 6.92 -19.86
C GLN A 72 -7.49 7.57 -18.54
N ILE A 73 -6.36 8.30 -18.54
CA ILE A 73 -5.83 8.95 -17.34
C ILE A 73 -6.71 10.16 -16.96
N GLY A 74 -7.08 10.98 -17.93
CA GLY A 74 -7.98 12.13 -17.72
C GLY A 74 -9.34 11.69 -17.18
N LEU A 75 -9.95 10.67 -17.78
CA LEU A 75 -11.22 10.11 -17.28
C LEU A 75 -11.06 9.52 -15.88
N GLY A 76 -9.93 8.91 -15.56
CA GLY A 76 -9.60 8.44 -14.21
C GLY A 76 -9.61 9.58 -13.19
N PHE A 77 -8.96 10.72 -13.51
CA PHE A 77 -8.98 11.90 -12.63
C PHE A 77 -10.36 12.52 -12.47
N TYR A 78 -11.18 12.55 -13.53
CA TYR A 78 -12.57 13.04 -13.41
C TYR A 78 -13.41 12.13 -12.55
N ALA A 79 -13.29 10.80 -12.70
CA ALA A 79 -13.98 9.83 -11.85
C ALA A 79 -13.56 9.97 -10.38
N ASP A 80 -12.26 10.10 -10.10
CA ASP A 80 -11.73 10.31 -8.76
C ASP A 80 -12.27 11.61 -8.15
N SER A 81 -12.26 12.71 -8.90
CA SER A 81 -12.82 13.99 -8.46
C SER A 81 -14.30 13.90 -8.09
N LEU A 82 -15.09 13.14 -8.85
CA LEU A 82 -16.51 12.89 -8.55
C LEU A 82 -16.68 12.08 -7.26
N THR A 83 -15.82 11.09 -6.99
CA THR A 83 -15.88 10.34 -5.74
C THR A 83 -15.55 11.21 -4.52
N PHE A 84 -14.60 12.15 -4.64
CA PHE A 84 -14.31 13.13 -3.59
C PHE A 84 -15.49 14.08 -3.35
N LEU A 85 -16.13 14.59 -4.40
CA LEU A 85 -17.32 15.43 -4.27
C LEU A 85 -18.46 14.67 -3.60
N PHE A 86 -18.72 13.43 -4.00
CA PHE A 86 -19.71 12.57 -3.37
C PHE A 86 -19.41 12.36 -1.89
N SER A 87 -18.14 12.07 -1.54
CA SER A 87 -17.72 11.92 -0.15
C SER A 87 -17.93 13.20 0.66
N ALA A 88 -17.61 14.36 0.11
CA ALA A 88 -17.82 15.65 0.76
C ALA A 88 -19.31 15.90 1.06
N VAL A 89 -20.20 15.60 0.11
CA VAL A 89 -21.64 15.68 0.29
C VAL A 89 -22.13 14.73 1.37
N MET A 90 -21.64 13.46 1.37
CA MET A 90 -22.02 12.49 2.40
C MET A 90 -21.59 12.94 3.80
N ILE A 91 -20.37 13.48 3.93
CA ILE A 91 -19.85 13.99 5.21
C ILE A 91 -20.68 15.19 5.71
N TYR A 92 -21.10 16.08 4.80
CA TYR A 92 -21.95 17.23 5.15
C TYR A 92 -23.26 16.81 5.82
N PHE A 93 -23.82 15.64 5.46
CA PHE A 93 -25.03 15.10 6.07
C PHE A 93 -24.80 14.31 7.36
N ILE A 94 -23.55 14.10 7.79
CA ILE A 94 -23.27 13.43 9.06
C ILE A 94 -23.56 14.38 10.23
N SER A 95 -24.58 14.06 11.00
CA SER A 95 -24.88 14.76 12.26
C SER A 95 -23.99 14.19 13.37
N ILE A 96 -23.02 14.98 13.83
CA ILE A 96 -22.22 14.63 15.01
C ILE A 96 -22.98 15.05 16.26
N PRO A 97 -23.30 14.13 17.19
CA PRO A 97 -24.03 14.48 18.41
C PRO A 97 -23.25 15.53 19.22
N GLU A 98 -23.94 16.63 19.63
CA GLU A 98 -23.33 17.74 20.39
C GLU A 98 -22.69 17.32 21.74
N ARG A 99 -23.06 16.16 22.26
CA ARG A 99 -22.54 15.63 23.54
C ARG A 99 -21.03 15.46 23.58
N THR A 100 -20.40 15.27 22.42
CA THR A 100 -18.97 15.00 22.31
C THR A 100 -18.10 16.25 22.39
N SER A 101 -18.67 17.44 22.09
CA SER A 101 -17.88 18.68 22.05
C SER A 101 -17.61 19.26 23.45
N LYS A 102 -18.52 19.13 24.42
CA LYS A 102 -18.36 19.76 25.74
C LYS A 102 -17.48 18.95 26.69
N GLU A 103 -17.65 17.61 26.77
CA GLU A 103 -16.86 16.78 27.68
C GLU A 103 -15.41 16.62 27.23
N VAL A 104 -15.16 16.61 25.91
CA VAL A 104 -13.79 16.48 25.36
C VAL A 104 -13.04 17.81 25.39
N ILE A 105 -13.74 18.95 25.40
CA ILE A 105 -13.10 20.28 25.48
C ILE A 105 -12.70 20.64 26.93
N GLU A 106 -13.43 20.15 27.93
CA GLU A 106 -13.12 20.45 29.34
C GLU A 106 -11.95 19.66 29.88
N ASP A 107 -11.68 18.45 29.37
CA ASP A 107 -10.53 17.61 29.78
C ASP A 107 -9.28 17.83 28.92
N ARG A 108 -9.37 18.53 27.80
CA ARG A 108 -8.21 19.03 27.07
C ARG A 108 -7.78 20.38 27.65
N LYS A 109 -6.98 20.38 28.73
CA LYS A 109 -5.96 21.40 28.89
C LYS A 109 -5.34 21.60 27.52
N LYS A 110 -5.51 22.82 26.93
CA LYS A 110 -4.99 23.18 25.59
C LYS A 110 -3.67 22.46 25.38
N PRO A 111 -3.54 21.56 24.41
CA PRO A 111 -2.23 20.96 24.17
C PRO A 111 -1.32 22.13 23.80
N LYS A 112 -0.47 22.54 24.71
CA LYS A 112 0.70 23.31 24.33
C LYS A 112 1.43 22.38 23.39
N LEU A 113 1.51 22.77 22.12
CA LEU A 113 2.37 22.11 21.14
C LEU A 113 3.81 22.28 21.68
N ASP A 114 4.16 21.47 22.64
CA ASP A 114 5.53 21.35 23.11
C ASP A 114 6.21 20.36 22.17
N LEU A 115 6.84 20.93 21.14
CA LEU A 115 7.63 20.16 20.17
C LEU A 115 8.63 19.26 20.86
N LYS A 116 9.13 19.66 22.04
CA LYS A 116 10.08 18.88 22.80
C LYS A 116 9.44 17.61 23.37
N SER A 117 8.26 17.73 23.97
CA SER A 117 7.53 16.55 24.48
C SER A 117 7.16 15.59 23.36
N THR A 118 6.75 16.10 22.20
CA THR A 118 6.44 15.27 21.03
C THR A 118 7.67 14.52 20.50
N ILE A 119 8.82 15.17 20.47
CA ILE A 119 10.09 14.54 20.07
C ILE A 119 10.52 13.48 21.08
N ASP A 120 10.40 13.77 22.38
CA ASP A 120 10.72 12.82 23.44
C ASP A 120 9.80 11.59 23.41
N GLU A 121 8.52 11.76 23.13
CA GLU A 121 7.57 10.67 22.94
C GLU A 121 7.88 9.80 21.71
N LEU A 122 8.26 10.43 20.60
CA LEU A 122 8.73 9.71 19.41
C LEU A 122 10.00 8.93 19.71
N ARG A 123 10.95 9.55 20.40
CA ARG A 123 12.20 8.91 20.78
C ARG A 123 11.98 7.67 21.66
N GLU A 124 11.10 7.76 22.64
CA GLU A 124 10.74 6.60 23.49
C GLU A 124 10.13 5.46 22.66
N GLY A 125 9.27 5.79 21.69
CA GLY A 125 8.72 4.81 20.74
C GLY A 125 9.82 4.11 19.93
N TRP A 126 10.78 4.87 19.41
CA TRP A 126 11.92 4.33 18.68
C TRP A 126 12.83 3.47 19.55
N GLU A 127 13.17 3.92 20.75
CA GLU A 127 13.99 3.15 21.71
C GLU A 127 13.34 1.79 22.02
N PHE A 128 12.03 1.77 22.23
CA PHE A 128 11.30 0.52 22.45
C PHE A 128 11.36 -0.44 21.26
N ILE A 129 11.22 0.09 20.03
CA ILE A 129 11.33 -0.72 18.79
C ILE A 129 12.70 -1.41 18.73
N PHE A 130 13.78 -0.71 19.07
CA PHE A 130 15.12 -1.29 19.01
C PHE A 130 15.38 -2.32 20.12
N VAL A 131 14.78 -2.14 21.29
CA VAL A 131 14.97 -3.04 22.45
C VAL A 131 14.13 -4.31 22.34
N ASN A 132 12.89 -4.21 21.86
CA ASN A 132 12.01 -5.37 21.76
C ASN A 132 12.25 -6.15 20.45
N PRO A 133 12.73 -7.40 20.50
CA PRO A 133 13.10 -8.15 19.30
C PRO A 133 11.91 -8.46 18.38
N VAL A 134 10.72 -8.69 18.94
CA VAL A 134 9.51 -8.98 18.15
C VAL A 134 9.06 -7.72 17.42
N VAL A 135 8.95 -6.60 18.13
CA VAL A 135 8.54 -5.32 17.55
C VAL A 135 9.52 -4.87 16.48
N ARG A 136 10.82 -4.99 16.75
CA ARG A 136 11.89 -4.68 15.79
C ARG A 136 11.77 -5.52 14.52
N ALA A 137 11.59 -6.84 14.66
CA ALA A 137 11.44 -7.74 13.51
C ALA A 137 10.19 -7.40 12.68
N VAL A 138 9.06 -7.09 13.33
CA VAL A 138 7.84 -6.70 12.61
C VAL A 138 8.03 -5.37 11.91
N CYS A 139 8.60 -4.35 12.56
CA CYS A 139 8.87 -3.06 11.94
C CYS A 139 9.85 -3.17 10.76
N ALA A 140 10.90 -3.98 10.90
CA ALA A 140 11.86 -4.23 9.82
C ALA A 140 11.19 -4.92 8.63
N ALA A 141 10.39 -5.96 8.86
CA ALA A 141 9.66 -6.66 7.81
C ALA A 141 8.61 -5.78 7.11
N LEU A 142 7.86 -4.95 7.86
CA LEU A 142 6.94 -3.97 7.29
C LEU A 142 7.68 -2.93 6.46
N GLY A 143 8.79 -2.38 6.97
CA GLY A 143 9.61 -1.41 6.26
C GLY A 143 10.20 -1.98 4.97
N ALA A 144 10.85 -3.14 5.06
CA ALA A 144 11.42 -3.85 3.91
C ALA A 144 10.34 -4.25 2.88
N GLY A 145 9.22 -4.78 3.35
CA GLY A 145 8.07 -5.14 2.51
C GLY A 145 7.50 -3.94 1.74
N LEU A 146 7.42 -2.78 2.40
CA LEU A 146 6.94 -1.54 1.77
C LEU A 146 7.98 -0.89 0.86
N ILE A 147 9.27 -0.99 1.16
CA ILE A 147 10.31 -0.55 0.23
C ILE A 147 10.30 -1.45 -1.01
N GLY A 148 10.38 -2.76 -0.84
CA GLY A 148 10.40 -3.69 -1.97
C GLY A 148 9.09 -3.73 -2.75
N GLY A 149 7.97 -4.04 -2.07
CA GLY A 149 6.65 -4.10 -2.71
C GLY A 149 6.16 -2.74 -3.21
N GLY A 150 6.50 -1.65 -2.51
CA GLY A 150 6.15 -0.29 -2.88
C GLY A 150 6.80 0.19 -4.19
N MET A 151 7.94 -0.39 -4.57
CA MET A 151 8.57 -0.09 -5.87
C MET A 151 7.72 -0.53 -7.06
N LEU A 152 6.78 -1.47 -6.89
CA LEU A 152 5.80 -1.81 -7.93
C LEU A 152 4.90 -0.62 -8.31
N ILE A 153 4.69 0.36 -7.44
CA ILE A 153 3.84 1.50 -7.72
C ILE A 153 4.42 2.34 -8.88
N PRO A 154 5.64 2.89 -8.77
CA PRO A 154 6.23 3.68 -9.85
C PRO A 154 6.77 2.83 -11.01
N LEU A 155 7.21 1.60 -10.75
CA LEU A 155 7.83 0.74 -11.76
C LEU A 155 6.85 -0.19 -12.48
N GLY A 156 5.66 -0.41 -11.93
CA GLY A 156 4.66 -1.31 -12.50
C GLY A 156 4.24 -0.95 -13.94
N PRO A 157 3.94 0.33 -14.27
CA PRO A 157 3.64 0.71 -15.64
C PRO A 157 4.80 0.48 -16.62
N ILE A 158 6.05 0.72 -16.15
CA ILE A 158 7.27 0.49 -16.95
C ILE A 158 7.48 -1.02 -17.14
N PHE A 159 7.29 -1.80 -16.08
CA PHE A 159 7.36 -3.27 -16.14
C PHE A 159 6.30 -3.84 -17.08
N ALA A 160 5.07 -3.35 -17.03
CA ALA A 160 4.00 -3.77 -17.93
C ALA A 160 4.36 -3.50 -19.40
N LYS A 161 4.92 -2.33 -19.72
CA LYS A 161 5.31 -1.96 -21.07
C LYS A 161 6.54 -2.70 -21.55
N ASP A 162 7.65 -2.60 -20.81
CA ASP A 162 8.97 -3.00 -21.29
C ASP A 162 9.20 -4.51 -21.16
N VAL A 163 8.53 -5.18 -20.20
CA VAL A 163 8.73 -6.59 -19.89
C VAL A 163 7.56 -7.46 -20.36
N LEU A 164 6.34 -7.01 -20.12
CA LEU A 164 5.14 -7.79 -20.44
C LEU A 164 4.59 -7.46 -21.83
N GLY A 165 5.02 -6.37 -22.47
CA GLY A 165 4.58 -5.98 -23.82
C GLY A 165 3.15 -5.42 -23.87
N GLU A 166 2.64 -4.93 -22.72
CA GLU A 166 1.27 -4.46 -22.57
C GLU A 166 1.18 -2.92 -22.55
N ASN A 167 -0.03 -2.40 -22.73
CA ASN A 167 -0.27 -0.99 -22.43
C ASN A 167 0.05 -0.70 -20.95
N PRO A 168 0.85 0.34 -20.64
CA PRO A 168 1.28 0.62 -19.26
C PRO A 168 0.13 0.73 -18.26
N ALA A 169 -0.97 1.38 -18.64
CA ALA A 169 -2.11 1.61 -17.77
C ALA A 169 -2.93 0.34 -17.57
N ASP A 170 -3.21 -0.40 -18.64
CA ASP A 170 -3.99 -1.64 -18.59
C ASP A 170 -3.21 -2.74 -17.86
N GLY A 171 -1.93 -2.94 -18.21
CA GLY A 171 -1.09 -3.91 -17.56
C GLY A 171 -0.94 -3.64 -16.06
N MET A 172 -0.68 -2.37 -15.67
CA MET A 172 -0.63 -1.99 -14.26
C MET A 172 -1.96 -2.22 -13.53
N SER A 173 -3.08 -1.93 -14.18
CA SER A 173 -4.41 -2.14 -13.60
C SER A 173 -4.70 -3.62 -13.34
N VAL A 174 -4.29 -4.51 -14.24
CA VAL A 174 -4.40 -5.97 -14.06
C VAL A 174 -3.53 -6.42 -12.87
N LEU A 175 -2.28 -5.96 -12.80
CA LEU A 175 -1.38 -6.29 -11.68
C LEU A 175 -1.93 -5.79 -10.34
N GLN A 176 -2.44 -4.56 -10.28
CA GLN A 176 -3.06 -4.00 -9.07
C GLN A 176 -4.33 -4.74 -8.67
N THR A 177 -5.17 -5.10 -9.63
CA THR A 177 -6.38 -5.89 -9.37
C THR A 177 -6.02 -7.24 -8.76
N ALA A 178 -5.04 -7.93 -9.34
CA ALA A 178 -4.55 -9.22 -8.84
C ALA A 178 -3.98 -9.07 -7.41
N LEU A 179 -3.15 -8.04 -7.17
CA LEU A 179 -2.61 -7.73 -5.85
C LEU A 179 -3.74 -7.50 -4.83
N GLY A 180 -4.71 -6.66 -5.16
CA GLY A 180 -5.82 -6.32 -4.26
C GLY A 180 -6.69 -7.54 -3.92
N ILE A 181 -7.02 -8.37 -4.91
CA ILE A 181 -7.74 -9.64 -4.69
C ILE A 181 -6.91 -10.54 -3.77
N GLY A 182 -5.61 -10.66 -4.03
CA GLY A 182 -4.69 -11.42 -3.19
C GLY A 182 -4.69 -10.94 -1.74
N VAL A 183 -4.57 -9.63 -1.51
CA VAL A 183 -4.61 -9.05 -0.16
C VAL A 183 -5.92 -9.41 0.54
N ALA A 184 -7.07 -9.28 -0.13
CA ALA A 184 -8.36 -9.64 0.44
C ALA A 184 -8.42 -11.13 0.83
N ILE A 185 -7.91 -12.03 -0.03
CA ILE A 185 -7.82 -13.47 0.25
C ILE A 185 -6.90 -13.71 1.46
N GLY A 186 -5.72 -13.06 1.52
CA GLY A 186 -4.77 -13.21 2.62
C GLY A 186 -5.35 -12.78 3.96
N VAL A 187 -6.01 -11.62 4.00
CA VAL A 187 -6.71 -11.12 5.19
C VAL A 187 -7.82 -12.09 5.62
N ALA A 188 -8.65 -12.54 4.68
CA ALA A 188 -9.72 -13.49 4.96
C ALA A 188 -9.18 -14.84 5.46
N PHE A 189 -8.11 -15.35 4.85
CA PHE A 189 -7.46 -16.59 5.27
C PHE A 189 -6.98 -16.52 6.72
N ILE A 190 -6.32 -15.42 7.12
CA ILE A 190 -5.88 -15.23 8.51
C ILE A 190 -7.07 -15.10 9.46
N ALA A 191 -8.10 -14.32 9.08
CA ALA A 191 -9.29 -14.14 9.90
C ALA A 191 -10.06 -15.45 10.14
N LEU A 192 -10.11 -16.33 9.15
CA LEU A 192 -10.80 -17.63 9.23
C LEU A 192 -9.93 -18.75 9.82
N SER A 193 -8.60 -18.59 9.80
CA SER A 193 -7.67 -19.58 10.36
C SER A 193 -7.81 -19.63 11.86
N ARG A 194 -8.45 -20.69 12.36
CA ARG A 194 -8.43 -21.01 13.81
C ARG A 194 -6.97 -21.22 14.21
N GLN A 195 -6.49 -20.46 15.17
CA GLN A 195 -5.11 -20.29 15.66
C GLN A 195 -4.36 -21.59 16.02
N ARG A 196 -4.19 -22.51 15.08
CA ARG A 196 -3.40 -23.74 15.27
C ARG A 196 -1.91 -23.55 14.99
N ILE A 197 -1.54 -22.46 14.31
CA ILE A 197 -0.17 -22.18 13.89
C ILE A 197 0.35 -20.94 14.63
N SER A 198 1.61 -20.99 15.07
CA SER A 198 2.27 -19.85 15.69
C SER A 198 2.23 -18.62 14.76
N GLN A 199 1.66 -17.53 15.25
CA GLN A 199 1.53 -16.25 14.49
C GLN A 199 2.88 -15.75 13.99
N VAL A 200 3.94 -15.91 14.79
CA VAL A 200 5.30 -15.52 14.41
C VAL A 200 5.82 -16.34 13.24
N ARG A 201 5.63 -17.68 13.28
CA ARG A 201 6.07 -18.55 12.18
C ARG A 201 5.32 -18.23 10.88
N LEU A 202 4.01 -18.00 10.99
CA LEU A 202 3.20 -17.66 9.82
C LEU A 202 3.57 -16.27 9.27
N PHE A 203 3.86 -15.30 10.13
CA PHE A 203 4.36 -13.99 9.73
C PHE A 203 5.67 -14.09 8.95
N VAL A 204 6.66 -14.80 9.50
CA VAL A 204 7.97 -15.01 8.83
C VAL A 204 7.80 -15.74 7.50
N ALA A 205 7.01 -16.82 7.46
CA ALA A 205 6.72 -17.55 6.23
C ALA A 205 6.05 -16.64 5.17
N SER A 206 5.17 -15.73 5.60
CA SER A 206 4.52 -14.77 4.71
C SER A 206 5.51 -13.74 4.15
N VAL A 207 6.48 -13.28 4.94
CA VAL A 207 7.52 -12.36 4.47
C VAL A 207 8.37 -13.02 3.38
N PHE A 208 8.88 -14.23 3.63
CA PHE A 208 9.62 -15.00 2.61
C PHE A 208 8.76 -15.30 1.39
N GLY A 209 7.51 -15.72 1.59
CA GLY A 209 6.57 -15.98 0.51
C GLY A 209 6.31 -14.75 -0.36
N ALA A 210 6.20 -13.57 0.24
CA ALA A 210 6.03 -12.32 -0.47
C ALA A 210 7.24 -11.99 -1.36
N GLY A 211 8.47 -12.06 -0.81
CA GLY A 211 9.69 -11.81 -1.56
C GLY A 211 9.88 -12.80 -2.71
N ILE A 212 9.70 -14.10 -2.47
CA ILE A 212 9.80 -15.15 -3.50
C ILE A 212 8.75 -14.94 -4.60
N SER A 213 7.49 -14.62 -4.21
CA SER A 213 6.43 -14.36 -5.19
C SER A 213 6.75 -13.16 -6.08
N LEU A 214 7.27 -12.07 -5.50
CA LEU A 214 7.70 -10.90 -6.26
C LEU A 214 8.85 -11.24 -7.21
N PHE A 215 9.87 -11.97 -6.74
CA PHE A 215 10.99 -12.38 -7.57
C PHE A 215 10.56 -13.18 -8.78
N ILE A 216 9.73 -14.21 -8.58
CA ILE A 216 9.25 -15.06 -9.66
C ILE A 216 8.29 -14.25 -10.57
N ALA A 217 7.40 -13.43 -10.03
CA ALA A 217 6.47 -12.59 -10.81
C ALA A 217 7.23 -11.69 -11.79
N THR A 218 8.29 -11.03 -11.31
CA THR A 218 9.09 -10.10 -12.12
C THR A 218 10.03 -10.81 -13.09
N SER A 219 10.25 -12.11 -12.91
CA SER A 219 10.95 -12.97 -13.86
C SER A 219 10.08 -13.43 -15.03
N MET A 220 8.74 -13.32 -14.91
CA MET A 220 7.82 -13.67 -15.99
C MET A 220 7.86 -12.62 -17.11
N SER A 221 7.56 -13.09 -18.34
CA SER A 221 7.46 -12.23 -19.54
C SER A 221 6.02 -12.16 -20.09
N GLY A 222 5.06 -12.78 -19.43
CA GLY A 222 3.65 -12.74 -19.80
C GLY A 222 2.80 -12.13 -18.69
N LEU A 223 1.75 -11.39 -19.07
CA LEU A 223 0.88 -10.66 -18.13
C LEU A 223 0.18 -11.59 -17.12
N TRP A 224 -0.47 -12.65 -17.60
CA TRP A 224 -1.26 -13.52 -16.72
C TRP A 224 -0.43 -14.32 -15.71
N PRO A 225 0.70 -14.94 -16.08
CA PRO A 225 1.60 -15.55 -15.10
C PRO A 225 2.13 -14.53 -14.07
N ALA A 226 2.55 -13.33 -14.52
CA ALA A 226 3.00 -12.28 -13.63
C ALA A 226 1.88 -11.82 -12.68
N ALA A 227 0.67 -11.57 -13.20
CA ALA A 227 -0.49 -11.18 -12.41
C ALA A 227 -0.89 -12.23 -11.36
N SER A 228 -0.85 -13.52 -11.70
CA SER A 228 -1.14 -14.62 -10.76
C SER A 228 -0.16 -14.62 -9.58
N LEU A 229 1.13 -14.41 -9.85
CA LEU A 229 2.17 -14.36 -8.83
C LEU A 229 2.14 -13.03 -8.02
N ILE A 230 1.74 -11.92 -8.64
CA ILE A 230 1.46 -10.66 -7.92
C ILE A 230 0.20 -10.84 -7.04
N GLY A 231 -0.79 -11.60 -7.48
CA GLY A 231 -1.91 -12.00 -6.63
C GLY A 231 -1.45 -12.81 -5.41
N LEU A 232 -0.54 -13.77 -5.61
CA LEU A 232 0.06 -14.54 -4.52
C LEU A 232 0.90 -13.65 -3.57
N LEU A 233 1.67 -12.69 -4.11
CA LEU A 233 2.32 -11.64 -3.31
C LEU A 233 1.28 -10.90 -2.45
N GLY A 234 0.11 -10.56 -3.02
CA GLY A 234 -0.99 -9.94 -2.31
C GLY A 234 -1.49 -10.78 -1.13
N VAL A 235 -1.65 -12.09 -1.31
CA VAL A 235 -2.05 -13.01 -0.22
C VAL A 235 -1.07 -12.92 0.95
N PHE A 236 0.22 -12.98 0.68
CA PHE A 236 1.24 -12.84 1.72
C PHE A 236 1.28 -11.44 2.32
N ALA A 237 1.11 -10.38 1.52
CA ALA A 237 1.05 -9.00 2.00
C ALA A 237 -0.13 -8.78 2.95
N GLY A 238 -1.32 -9.31 2.64
CA GLY A 238 -2.48 -9.28 3.52
C GLY A 238 -2.22 -10.01 4.84
N ALA A 239 -1.58 -11.18 4.78
CA ALA A 239 -1.19 -11.93 5.98
C ALA A 239 -0.16 -11.18 6.83
N ILE A 240 0.87 -10.59 6.21
CA ILE A 240 1.91 -9.77 6.89
C ILE A 240 1.24 -8.60 7.62
N TYR A 241 0.30 -7.91 6.96
CA TYR A 241 -0.39 -6.78 7.56
C TYR A 241 -1.16 -7.19 8.82
N VAL A 242 -2.05 -8.19 8.72
CA VAL A 242 -2.87 -8.64 9.85
C VAL A 242 -2.01 -9.17 10.98
N LEU A 243 -1.06 -10.07 10.68
CA LEU A 243 -0.20 -10.68 11.69
C LEU A 243 0.77 -9.67 12.30
N GLY A 244 1.35 -8.77 11.50
CA GLY A 244 2.26 -7.73 11.95
C GLY A 244 1.59 -6.81 12.97
N PHE A 245 0.41 -6.27 12.64
CA PHE A 245 -0.35 -5.43 13.57
C PHE A 245 -0.80 -6.20 14.82
N THR A 246 -1.21 -7.47 14.68
CA THR A 246 -1.57 -8.33 15.82
C THR A 246 -0.37 -8.54 16.74
N LEU A 247 0.81 -8.87 16.20
CA LEU A 247 2.03 -9.06 16.98
C LEU A 247 2.46 -7.77 17.70
N LEU A 248 2.34 -6.62 17.04
CA LEU A 248 2.59 -5.31 17.65
C LEU A 248 1.62 -5.06 18.82
N GLN A 249 0.32 -5.29 18.63
CA GLN A 249 -0.71 -5.09 19.66
C GLN A 249 -0.50 -5.96 20.90
N ILE A 250 -0.07 -7.21 20.70
CA ILE A 250 0.20 -8.16 21.81
C ILE A 250 1.50 -7.83 22.53
N SER A 251 2.53 -7.38 21.80
CA SER A 251 3.87 -7.15 22.35
C SER A 251 4.04 -5.80 23.04
N VAL A 252 3.05 -4.90 22.92
CA VAL A 252 3.12 -3.51 23.39
C VAL A 252 2.09 -3.27 24.49
N SER A 253 2.53 -2.71 25.63
CA SER A 253 1.66 -2.30 26.72
C SER A 253 0.73 -1.15 26.30
N GLU A 254 -0.46 -1.04 26.91
CA GLU A 254 -1.46 -0.01 26.56
C GLU A 254 -0.90 1.40 26.61
N ASN A 255 -0.06 1.70 27.59
CA ASN A 255 0.52 3.04 27.81
C ASN A 255 1.50 3.47 26.71
N LEU A 256 2.16 2.52 26.04
CA LEU A 256 3.14 2.80 24.98
C LEU A 256 2.55 2.62 23.57
N ARG A 257 1.35 2.06 23.46
CA ARG A 257 0.74 1.69 22.18
C ARG A 257 0.67 2.85 21.19
N GLY A 258 0.19 4.02 21.63
CA GLY A 258 0.09 5.20 20.79
C GLY A 258 1.44 5.67 20.21
N ARG A 259 2.48 5.71 21.06
CA ARG A 259 3.84 6.14 20.69
C ARG A 259 4.48 5.19 19.69
N ILE A 260 4.34 3.88 19.92
CA ILE A 260 4.90 2.84 19.03
C ILE A 260 4.17 2.81 17.70
N PHE A 261 2.84 2.92 17.69
CA PHE A 261 2.09 2.98 16.43
C PHE A 261 2.42 4.23 15.63
N SER A 262 2.65 5.39 16.27
CA SER A 262 3.14 6.60 15.58
C SER A 262 4.50 6.35 14.91
N ALA A 263 5.43 5.68 15.60
CA ALA A 263 6.72 5.31 15.02
C ALA A 263 6.58 4.31 13.86
N VAL A 264 5.70 3.29 13.99
CA VAL A 264 5.39 2.33 12.93
C VAL A 264 4.82 3.04 11.68
N TYR A 265 3.87 3.96 11.86
CA TYR A 265 3.33 4.73 10.73
C TYR A 265 4.39 5.64 10.09
N THR A 266 5.33 6.14 10.87
CA THR A 266 6.48 6.89 10.34
C THR A 266 7.36 5.98 9.46
N ILE A 267 7.67 4.76 9.92
CA ILE A 267 8.41 3.76 9.12
C ILE A 267 7.65 3.47 7.82
N VAL A 268 6.35 3.20 7.89
CA VAL A 268 5.49 2.93 6.72
C VAL A 268 5.60 4.07 5.70
N ARG A 269 5.44 5.32 6.13
CA ARG A 269 5.49 6.48 5.22
C ARG A 269 6.88 6.70 4.62
N LEU A 270 7.93 6.65 5.45
CA LEU A 270 9.31 6.78 4.97
C LEU A 270 9.67 5.68 3.98
N SER A 271 9.25 4.44 4.25
CA SER A 271 9.47 3.30 3.34
C SER A 271 8.82 3.52 1.97
N LEU A 272 7.58 4.03 1.94
CA LEU A 272 6.89 4.36 0.69
C LEU A 272 7.58 5.50 -0.06
N ILE A 273 8.00 6.56 0.64
CA ILE A 273 8.73 7.68 0.03
C ILE A 273 10.04 7.17 -0.59
N ILE A 274 10.78 6.32 0.13
CA ILE A 274 12.02 5.70 -0.37
C ILE A 274 11.71 4.85 -1.62
N ALA A 275 10.69 3.99 -1.56
CA ALA A 275 10.31 3.14 -2.68
C ALA A 275 9.97 3.94 -3.94
N MET A 276 9.16 5.01 -3.78
CA MET A 276 8.70 5.83 -4.89
C MET A 276 9.81 6.73 -5.47
N SER A 277 10.77 7.15 -4.65
CA SER A 277 11.86 8.03 -5.09
C SER A 277 13.06 7.25 -5.61
N VAL A 278 13.48 6.22 -4.86
CA VAL A 278 14.69 5.44 -5.16
C VAL A 278 14.45 4.42 -6.27
N GLY A 279 13.27 3.80 -6.31
CA GLY A 279 12.93 2.78 -7.31
C GLY A 279 13.19 3.21 -8.76
N PRO A 280 12.59 4.31 -9.24
CA PRO A 280 12.81 4.81 -10.60
C PRO A 280 14.27 5.19 -10.89
N PHE A 281 14.95 5.79 -9.90
CA PHE A 281 16.37 6.15 -10.05
C PHE A 281 17.25 4.91 -10.22
N VAL A 282 17.05 3.87 -9.40
CA VAL A 282 17.78 2.60 -9.50
C VAL A 282 17.47 1.90 -10.82
N ALA A 283 16.19 1.91 -11.25
CA ALA A 283 15.82 1.32 -12.53
C ALA A 283 16.48 2.01 -13.73
N ALA A 284 16.57 3.35 -13.72
CA ALA A 284 17.24 4.13 -14.75
C ALA A 284 18.74 3.81 -14.80
N THR A 285 19.40 3.73 -13.63
CA THR A 285 20.82 3.39 -13.52
C THR A 285 21.11 1.99 -14.05
N PHE A 286 20.32 0.99 -13.64
CA PHE A 286 20.48 -0.38 -14.13
C PHE A 286 20.09 -0.53 -15.60
N ASN A 287 19.20 0.30 -16.13
CA ASN A 287 18.88 0.26 -17.55
C ASN A 287 20.10 0.68 -18.40
N GLY A 288 20.83 1.72 -17.99
CA GLY A 288 22.08 2.13 -18.62
C GLY A 288 23.16 1.04 -18.56
N LEU A 289 23.39 0.48 -17.37
CA LEU A 289 24.35 -0.61 -17.18
C LEU A 289 23.98 -1.87 -17.95
N SER A 290 22.70 -2.25 -17.97
CA SER A 290 22.24 -3.44 -18.71
C SER A 290 22.38 -3.26 -20.22
N GLU A 291 22.23 -2.04 -20.73
CA GLU A 291 22.46 -1.72 -22.14
C GLU A 291 23.94 -1.77 -22.51
N GLU A 292 24.80 -1.21 -21.67
CA GLU A 292 26.24 -1.11 -21.91
C GLU A 292 26.95 -2.47 -21.79
N PHE A 293 26.60 -3.32 -20.81
CA PHE A 293 27.31 -4.56 -20.52
C PHE A 293 26.67 -5.82 -21.11
N PHE A 294 25.35 -5.82 -21.35
CA PHE A 294 24.61 -7.05 -21.69
C PHE A 294 23.62 -6.89 -22.86
N GLU A 295 23.60 -5.75 -23.54
CA GLU A 295 22.61 -5.45 -24.60
C GLU A 295 21.17 -5.78 -24.16
N LYS A 296 20.87 -5.60 -22.86
CA LYS A 296 19.60 -5.95 -22.18
C LYS A 296 19.23 -7.43 -22.27
N ARG A 297 20.18 -8.34 -22.55
CA ARG A 297 19.94 -9.78 -22.61
C ARG A 297 21.05 -10.54 -21.90
N ILE A 298 20.65 -11.53 -21.13
CA ILE A 298 21.58 -12.45 -20.45
C ILE A 298 21.17 -13.88 -20.81
N THR A 299 22.13 -14.71 -21.18
CA THR A 299 21.89 -16.14 -21.42
C THR A 299 22.09 -16.91 -20.12
N ILE A 300 21.03 -17.46 -19.56
CA ILE A 300 21.06 -18.29 -18.35
C ILE A 300 20.63 -19.71 -18.74
N PHE A 301 21.47 -20.71 -18.55
CA PHE A 301 21.21 -22.11 -18.90
C PHE A 301 20.73 -22.31 -20.35
N GLY A 302 21.24 -21.49 -21.30
CA GLY A 302 20.86 -21.58 -22.73
C GLY A 302 19.55 -20.82 -23.09
N TRP A 303 18.92 -20.14 -22.15
CA TRP A 303 17.73 -19.31 -22.37
C TRP A 303 18.13 -17.84 -22.38
N GLU A 304 17.74 -17.12 -23.42
CA GLU A 304 17.92 -15.68 -23.47
C GLU A 304 16.83 -15.01 -22.60
N VAL A 305 17.26 -14.35 -21.54
CA VAL A 305 16.40 -13.58 -20.65
C VAL A 305 16.59 -12.10 -20.93
N PHE A 306 15.51 -11.42 -21.27
CA PHE A 306 15.50 -9.96 -21.40
C PHE A 306 15.55 -9.32 -20.03
N VAL A 307 16.56 -8.47 -19.78
CA VAL A 307 16.86 -7.92 -18.44
C VAL A 307 16.97 -6.39 -18.49
N PRO A 308 15.84 -5.68 -18.68
CA PRO A 308 15.83 -4.24 -18.58
C PRO A 308 16.04 -3.80 -17.13
N GLY A 309 16.48 -2.55 -16.90
CA GLY A 309 16.75 -2.02 -15.56
C GLY A 309 15.58 -2.15 -14.59
N VAL A 310 14.33 -2.04 -15.06
CA VAL A 310 13.13 -2.25 -14.24
C VAL A 310 13.06 -3.67 -13.66
N ARG A 311 13.40 -4.70 -14.44
CA ARG A 311 13.39 -6.09 -13.97
C ARG A 311 14.45 -6.33 -12.90
N VAL A 312 15.67 -5.84 -13.12
CA VAL A 312 16.77 -5.93 -12.14
C VAL A 312 16.39 -5.24 -10.84
N THR A 313 15.82 -4.04 -10.93
CA THR A 313 15.40 -3.30 -9.75
C THR A 313 14.32 -4.03 -8.96
N LEU A 314 13.35 -4.65 -9.62
CA LEU A 314 12.31 -5.43 -8.95
C LEU A 314 12.85 -6.75 -8.37
N TRP A 315 13.87 -7.34 -8.95
CA TRP A 315 14.60 -8.45 -8.31
C TRP A 315 15.32 -8.02 -7.04
N LEU A 316 16.02 -6.88 -7.07
CA LEU A 316 16.62 -6.30 -5.86
C LEU A 316 15.54 -5.96 -4.80
N ALA A 317 14.42 -5.40 -5.23
CA ALA A 317 13.28 -5.13 -4.37
C ALA A 317 12.76 -6.41 -3.67
N SER A 318 12.71 -7.53 -4.38
CA SER A 318 12.31 -8.81 -3.80
C SER A 318 13.31 -9.34 -2.77
N LEU A 319 14.62 -9.14 -3.01
CA LEU A 319 15.67 -9.51 -2.06
C LEU A 319 15.65 -8.65 -0.79
N ILE A 320 15.22 -7.38 -0.88
CA ILE A 320 15.03 -6.51 0.30
C ILE A 320 13.92 -7.06 1.20
N ILE A 321 12.89 -7.71 0.62
CA ILE A 321 11.78 -8.29 1.40
C ILE A 321 12.21 -9.57 2.14
N ILE A 322 13.09 -10.38 1.54
CA ILE A 322 13.60 -11.65 2.09
C ILE A 322 14.62 -11.42 3.20
#